data_4aed1639054fe90ff900ff8bf4252372
#
_entry.id   4aed1639054fe90ff900ff8bf4252372
#
_cell.length_a   1.000
_cell.length_b   1.000
_cell.length_c   1.000
_cell.angle_alpha   90.00
_cell.angle_beta   90.00
_cell.angle_gamma   90.00
#
_symmetry.space_group_name_H-M   'P 1'
#
loop_
_entity.id
_entity.type
_entity.pdbx_description
1 polymer ?
#
loop_
_entity_poly.entity_id
_entity_poly.type
_entity_poly.pdbx_seq_one_letter_code
_entity_poly.pdbx_strand_id
1 'polypeptide(L)'
;MAGKKIIFAEDARRKLQSGMDKLAKAVITTLGPKGRNVALDRSFGSPTITHDGVTVAKEVELKNKFENMGAQLLKEAATKTNDIAGDGTTTSTLLAHSIVTEGMKNLAAGFNPMLLKQGIEAAAMAVSEELANNAIDVTTKEEIGNVASISAQDRSIGELIADVMDKVGKDGVITVEESKTLQFETEYVEGMQFDRGYLSPYFVTNSDEMEAVIEEPSLLIHDSKISAAQDLVPLLERLVQMGKRELVIIAEDVDGEALATLVLNKLRGMINVLAVKAPGFGDRRKAMLQDIAILSGATVISEDLGRKLDSATVEDLGKAEKVISTKDDTTIVGGKGDNEAIQARIKQIKNEIDASTSDYDREKLQERLAKLSGGVAVIRVGAATETELKEKKHRVEDALSATRAAVEAGIVPGGGVALINATQAIDKLEMESTDAQVGVKIVRLALEVPVRKIAENAGKDGAVILENIKRYQKEKDDPNLGYDVLTEEYVNMIDAGVIDPAKVTRGALENAASIAAMILTTEALIAEDPEEEDDMPAGGPGGMGGMGGGMPGMM
;
A
#
# COMPACT_ATOMS: atom_id res chain seq x y z
N MET A 1 7.32 -24.70 27.84
CA MET A 1 7.58 -24.27 26.45
C MET A 1 7.05 -25.40 25.57
N ALA A 2 6.05 -25.14 24.74
CA ALA A 2 5.57 -26.12 23.79
C ALA A 2 6.71 -26.57 22.89
N GLY A 3 6.79 -27.86 22.58
CA GLY A 3 7.77 -28.42 21.65
C GLY A 3 7.59 -27.81 20.27
N LYS A 4 8.68 -27.77 19.47
CA LYS A 4 8.59 -27.36 18.07
C LYS A 4 8.73 -28.58 17.18
N LYS A 5 7.81 -28.70 16.22
CA LYS A 5 7.88 -29.69 15.14
C LYS A 5 8.68 -29.14 13.98
N ILE A 6 9.57 -29.96 13.44
CA ILE A 6 10.39 -29.60 12.28
C ILE A 6 10.08 -30.59 11.16
N ILE A 7 9.80 -30.07 9.97
CA ILE A 7 9.64 -30.86 8.75
C ILE A 7 10.65 -30.41 7.70
N PHE A 8 11.08 -31.32 6.84
CA PHE A 8 12.18 -31.09 5.90
C PHE A 8 11.78 -31.47 4.47
N ALA A 9 12.59 -31.02 3.54
CA ALA A 9 12.63 -31.42 2.15
C ALA A 9 11.25 -31.43 1.48
N GLU A 10 10.83 -32.55 0.90
CA GLU A 10 9.58 -32.67 0.15
C GLU A 10 8.33 -32.41 1.02
N ASP A 11 8.32 -32.87 2.28
CA ASP A 11 7.19 -32.64 3.18
C ASP A 11 7.02 -31.15 3.49
N ALA A 12 8.13 -30.43 3.70
CA ALA A 12 8.11 -28.98 3.90
C ALA A 12 7.56 -28.26 2.66
N ARG A 13 8.09 -28.59 1.48
CA ARG A 13 7.66 -28.00 0.20
C ARG A 13 6.18 -28.28 -0.10
N ARG A 14 5.72 -29.52 0.12
CA ARG A 14 4.30 -29.88 -0.09
C ARG A 14 3.36 -29.10 0.83
N LYS A 15 3.76 -28.86 2.08
CA LYS A 15 2.95 -28.08 3.02
C LYS A 15 2.90 -26.60 2.63
N LEU A 16 4.03 -26.00 2.25
CA LEU A 16 4.04 -24.64 1.72
C LEU A 16 3.13 -24.50 0.51
N GLN A 17 3.28 -25.39 -0.48
CA GLN A 17 2.47 -25.36 -1.70
C GLN A 17 0.98 -25.50 -1.41
N SER A 18 0.58 -26.43 -0.53
CA SER A 18 -0.82 -26.59 -0.13
C SER A 18 -1.42 -25.33 0.47
N GLY A 19 -0.66 -24.59 1.28
CA GLY A 19 -1.09 -23.32 1.85
C GLY A 19 -1.23 -22.22 0.79
N MET A 20 -0.24 -22.13 -0.10
CA MET A 20 -0.26 -21.20 -1.23
C MET A 20 -1.44 -21.45 -2.17
N ASP A 21 -1.72 -22.72 -2.52
CA ASP A 21 -2.84 -23.09 -3.39
C ASP A 21 -4.19 -22.61 -2.84
N LYS A 22 -4.37 -22.70 -1.52
CA LYS A 22 -5.61 -22.27 -0.85
C LYS A 22 -5.78 -20.75 -0.94
N LEU A 23 -4.74 -19.98 -0.63
CA LEU A 23 -4.77 -18.53 -0.72
C LEU A 23 -4.91 -18.08 -2.18
N ALA A 24 -4.07 -18.60 -3.08
CA ALA A 24 -4.10 -18.26 -4.50
C ALA A 24 -5.47 -18.49 -5.13
N LYS A 25 -6.11 -19.63 -4.80
CA LYS A 25 -7.44 -19.95 -5.33
C LYS A 25 -8.49 -18.92 -4.91
N ALA A 26 -8.43 -18.39 -3.71
CA ALA A 26 -9.34 -17.34 -3.25
C ALA A 26 -9.06 -16.01 -3.96
N VAL A 27 -7.80 -15.56 -3.98
CA VAL A 27 -7.40 -14.27 -4.55
C VAL A 27 -7.58 -14.22 -6.07
N ILE A 28 -7.14 -15.25 -6.80
CA ILE A 28 -7.14 -15.27 -8.28
C ILE A 28 -8.57 -15.23 -8.87
N THR A 29 -9.59 -15.60 -8.12
CA THR A 29 -10.98 -15.49 -8.59
C THR A 29 -11.42 -14.05 -8.83
N THR A 30 -10.75 -13.08 -8.23
CA THR A 30 -11.07 -11.66 -8.41
C THR A 30 -10.41 -11.03 -9.64
N LEU A 31 -9.51 -11.75 -10.33
CA LEU A 31 -8.71 -11.20 -11.41
C LEU A 31 -9.54 -10.82 -12.64
N GLY A 32 -9.36 -9.59 -13.10
CA GLY A 32 -9.90 -9.05 -14.34
C GLY A 32 -11.36 -8.60 -14.24
N PRO A 33 -11.90 -7.97 -15.31
CA PRO A 33 -13.22 -7.30 -15.26
C PRO A 33 -14.41 -8.26 -15.16
N LYS A 34 -14.22 -9.57 -15.41
CA LYS A 34 -15.21 -10.63 -15.14
C LYS A 34 -14.82 -11.49 -13.92
N GLY A 35 -13.89 -10.99 -13.09
CA GLY A 35 -13.58 -11.56 -11.79
C GLY A 35 -14.80 -11.53 -10.84
N ARG A 36 -14.72 -12.31 -9.77
CA ARG A 36 -15.84 -12.48 -8.83
C ARG A 36 -15.43 -12.02 -7.44
N ASN A 37 -16.41 -11.50 -6.71
CA ASN A 37 -16.23 -11.09 -5.32
C ASN A 37 -16.01 -12.29 -4.40
N VAL A 38 -15.31 -12.03 -3.30
CA VAL A 38 -15.11 -12.96 -2.18
C VAL A 38 -15.86 -12.41 -0.96
N ALA A 39 -16.58 -13.28 -0.27
CA ALA A 39 -17.24 -12.94 0.98
C ALA A 39 -16.33 -13.32 2.16
N LEU A 40 -16.05 -12.36 3.02
CA LEU A 40 -15.20 -12.48 4.20
C LEU A 40 -16.09 -12.51 5.45
N ASP A 41 -15.89 -13.49 6.32
CA ASP A 41 -16.60 -13.57 7.59
C ASP A 41 -16.15 -12.46 8.54
N ARG A 42 -17.08 -11.99 9.37
CA ARG A 42 -16.79 -11.01 10.42
C ARG A 42 -17.29 -11.53 11.75
N SER A 43 -16.47 -11.35 12.79
CA SER A 43 -16.84 -11.74 14.16
C SER A 43 -18.11 -11.04 14.65
N PHE A 44 -18.42 -9.86 14.12
CA PHE A 44 -19.61 -9.06 14.40
C PHE A 44 -20.10 -8.38 13.12
N GLY A 45 -21.41 -8.40 12.88
CA GLY A 45 -22.02 -7.75 11.72
C GLY A 45 -22.21 -8.68 10.52
N SER A 46 -22.43 -8.10 9.36
CA SER A 46 -22.60 -8.83 8.09
C SER A 46 -21.23 -9.16 7.47
N PRO A 47 -21.14 -10.26 6.68
CA PRO A 47 -19.93 -10.54 5.91
C PRO A 47 -19.55 -9.37 5.01
N THR A 48 -18.25 -9.11 4.91
CA THR A 48 -17.71 -8.13 3.96
C THR A 48 -17.58 -8.79 2.59
N ILE A 49 -18.10 -8.14 1.55
CA ILE A 49 -17.92 -8.57 0.17
C ILE A 49 -16.88 -7.67 -0.48
N THR A 50 -15.82 -8.26 -1.01
CA THR A 50 -14.73 -7.51 -1.64
C THR A 50 -14.26 -8.15 -2.94
N HIS A 51 -13.73 -7.33 -3.83
CA HIS A 51 -13.06 -7.71 -5.06
C HIS A 51 -11.53 -7.51 -4.94
N ASP A 52 -11.07 -6.79 -3.93
CA ASP A 52 -9.67 -6.48 -3.74
C ASP A 52 -8.86 -7.71 -3.29
N GLY A 53 -7.78 -7.98 -4.04
CA GLY A 53 -6.92 -9.14 -3.82
C GLY A 53 -6.13 -9.09 -2.52
N VAL A 54 -5.65 -7.91 -2.10
CA VAL A 54 -4.87 -7.78 -0.85
C VAL A 54 -5.76 -7.95 0.37
N THR A 55 -6.98 -7.42 0.36
CA THR A 55 -7.97 -7.61 1.43
C THR A 55 -8.32 -9.09 1.58
N VAL A 56 -8.57 -9.80 0.46
CA VAL A 56 -8.79 -11.25 0.49
C VAL A 56 -7.56 -11.98 1.05
N ALA A 57 -6.36 -11.63 0.61
CA ALA A 57 -5.13 -12.28 1.07
C ALA A 57 -4.88 -12.07 2.57
N LYS A 58 -5.18 -10.87 3.09
CA LYS A 58 -5.01 -10.54 4.52
C LYS A 58 -5.89 -11.39 5.45
N GLU A 59 -7.09 -11.74 5.01
CA GLU A 59 -8.05 -12.52 5.80
C GLU A 59 -7.81 -14.04 5.76
N VAL A 60 -6.94 -14.53 4.85
CA VAL A 60 -6.64 -15.97 4.79
C VAL A 60 -5.70 -16.37 5.91
N GLU A 61 -6.23 -17.14 6.86
CA GLU A 61 -5.47 -17.80 7.92
C GLU A 61 -5.84 -19.28 7.99
N LEU A 62 -4.83 -20.16 8.04
CA LEU A 62 -5.02 -21.60 7.99
C LEU A 62 -4.70 -22.24 9.33
N LYS A 63 -5.55 -23.19 9.77
CA LYS A 63 -5.36 -23.92 11.03
C LYS A 63 -4.04 -24.69 11.10
N ASN A 64 -3.61 -25.29 9.98
CA ASN A 64 -2.34 -25.98 9.91
C ASN A 64 -1.20 -24.97 9.82
N LYS A 65 -0.38 -24.87 10.87
CA LYS A 65 0.71 -23.88 10.98
C LYS A 65 1.72 -23.95 9.81
N PHE A 66 2.03 -25.15 9.31
CA PHE A 66 2.96 -25.31 8.16
C PHE A 66 2.33 -24.85 6.84
N GLU A 67 1.05 -25.16 6.62
CA GLU A 67 0.34 -24.65 5.43
C GLU A 67 0.14 -23.14 5.54
N ASN A 68 -0.14 -22.64 6.75
CA ASN A 68 -0.26 -21.21 6.99
C ASN A 68 1.02 -20.44 6.65
N MET A 69 2.21 -20.99 6.89
CA MET A 69 3.47 -20.37 6.44
C MET A 69 3.49 -20.16 4.92
N GLY A 70 3.02 -21.13 4.13
CA GLY A 70 2.93 -20.99 2.68
C GLY A 70 1.94 -19.88 2.26
N ALA A 71 0.78 -19.84 2.91
CA ALA A 71 -0.20 -18.78 2.69
C ALA A 71 0.38 -17.39 3.06
N GLN A 72 1.04 -17.26 4.22
CA GLN A 72 1.63 -16.00 4.67
C GLN A 72 2.75 -15.51 3.74
N LEU A 73 3.61 -16.40 3.24
CA LEU A 73 4.63 -16.02 2.27
C LEU A 73 4.03 -15.52 0.95
N LEU A 74 2.97 -16.15 0.47
CA LEU A 74 2.29 -15.69 -0.75
C LEU A 74 1.54 -14.36 -0.51
N LYS A 75 0.95 -14.17 0.67
CA LYS A 75 0.34 -12.92 1.11
C LYS A 75 1.36 -11.76 1.11
N GLU A 76 2.62 -12.02 1.47
CA GLU A 76 3.67 -11.01 1.44
C GLU A 76 3.88 -10.44 0.03
N ALA A 77 3.76 -11.25 -1.04
CA ALA A 77 3.84 -10.76 -2.42
C ALA A 77 2.72 -9.74 -2.73
N ALA A 78 1.48 -10.03 -2.32
CA ALA A 78 0.36 -9.10 -2.49
C ALA A 78 0.56 -7.82 -1.69
N THR A 79 0.95 -7.94 -0.41
CA THR A 79 1.15 -6.79 0.49
C THR A 79 2.25 -5.86 -0.02
N LYS A 80 3.41 -6.40 -0.42
CA LYS A 80 4.51 -5.60 -0.97
C LYS A 80 4.14 -4.89 -2.26
N THR A 81 3.35 -5.53 -3.10
CA THR A 81 2.88 -4.90 -4.35
C THR A 81 1.91 -3.77 -4.05
N ASN A 82 1.01 -3.95 -3.08
CA ASN A 82 0.14 -2.90 -2.60
C ASN A 82 0.92 -1.69 -2.05
N ASP A 83 1.93 -1.93 -1.21
CA ASP A 83 2.75 -0.88 -0.59
C ASP A 83 3.51 -0.03 -1.64
N ILE A 84 3.90 -0.63 -2.78
CA ILE A 84 4.68 0.05 -3.83
C ILE A 84 3.79 0.81 -4.82
N ALA A 85 2.65 0.23 -5.19
CA ALA A 85 1.86 0.71 -6.34
C ALA A 85 0.35 0.83 -6.07
N GLY A 86 -0.14 0.36 -4.92
CA GLY A 86 -1.56 0.38 -4.54
C GLY A 86 -2.46 -0.50 -5.41
N ASP A 87 -1.91 -1.20 -6.40
CA ASP A 87 -2.64 -2.08 -7.32
C ASP A 87 -1.75 -3.27 -7.74
N GLY A 88 -2.29 -4.22 -8.52
CA GLY A 88 -1.55 -5.39 -9.03
C GLY A 88 -1.37 -6.54 -8.03
N THR A 89 -2.03 -6.50 -6.90
CA THR A 89 -1.93 -7.47 -5.81
C THR A 89 -2.34 -8.88 -6.22
N THR A 90 -3.42 -9.00 -6.99
CA THR A 90 -3.90 -10.28 -7.54
C THR A 90 -2.93 -10.82 -8.60
N THR A 91 -2.38 -9.96 -9.44
CA THR A 91 -1.37 -10.33 -10.46
C THR A 91 -0.09 -10.83 -9.82
N SER A 92 0.41 -10.16 -8.78
CA SER A 92 1.59 -10.58 -8.01
C SER A 92 1.37 -11.94 -7.35
N THR A 93 0.22 -12.16 -6.73
CA THR A 93 -0.18 -13.45 -6.13
C THR A 93 -0.19 -14.56 -7.19
N LEU A 94 -0.78 -14.30 -8.35
CA LEU A 94 -0.87 -15.26 -9.45
C LEU A 94 0.51 -15.61 -10.02
N LEU A 95 1.35 -14.62 -10.27
CA LEU A 95 2.71 -14.82 -10.77
C LEU A 95 3.57 -15.60 -9.76
N ALA A 96 3.55 -15.23 -8.48
CA ALA A 96 4.29 -15.93 -7.43
C ALA A 96 3.84 -17.40 -7.32
N HIS A 97 2.55 -17.64 -7.28
CA HIS A 97 1.98 -18.99 -7.25
C HIS A 97 2.39 -19.81 -8.48
N SER A 98 2.37 -19.20 -9.68
CA SER A 98 2.77 -19.87 -10.91
C SER A 98 4.25 -20.22 -10.94
N ILE A 99 5.14 -19.28 -10.57
CA ILE A 99 6.59 -19.50 -10.50
C ILE A 99 6.91 -20.61 -9.51
N VAL A 100 6.29 -20.60 -8.31
CA VAL A 100 6.49 -21.66 -7.32
C VAL A 100 5.99 -23.00 -7.82
N THR A 101 4.80 -23.05 -8.42
CA THR A 101 4.21 -24.31 -8.93
C THR A 101 5.10 -24.95 -9.98
N GLU A 102 5.61 -24.17 -10.94
CA GLU A 102 6.55 -24.68 -11.96
C GLU A 102 7.93 -24.98 -11.35
N GLY A 103 8.40 -24.16 -10.41
CA GLY A 103 9.65 -24.38 -9.69
C GLY A 103 9.65 -25.67 -8.88
N MET A 104 8.58 -25.99 -8.17
CA MET A 104 8.43 -27.22 -7.40
C MET A 104 8.51 -28.49 -8.27
N LYS A 105 7.95 -28.46 -9.48
CA LYS A 105 8.09 -29.58 -10.45
C LYS A 105 9.54 -29.82 -10.82
N ASN A 106 10.29 -28.74 -11.04
CA ASN A 106 11.71 -28.83 -11.39
C ASN A 106 12.58 -29.25 -10.19
N LEU A 107 12.28 -28.80 -8.97
CA LEU A 107 12.94 -29.28 -7.76
C LEU A 107 12.72 -30.79 -7.55
N ALA A 108 11.50 -31.28 -7.78
CA ALA A 108 11.19 -32.70 -7.72
C ALA A 108 11.96 -33.52 -8.81
N ALA A 109 12.29 -32.90 -9.94
CA ALA A 109 13.11 -33.46 -10.98
C ALA A 109 14.62 -33.41 -10.68
N GLY A 110 15.04 -32.81 -9.55
CA GLY A 110 16.42 -32.82 -9.06
C GLY A 110 17.25 -31.59 -9.44
N PHE A 111 16.65 -30.52 -9.98
CA PHE A 111 17.36 -29.27 -10.26
C PHE A 111 17.77 -28.54 -8.98
N ASN A 112 18.90 -27.83 -9.02
CA ASN A 112 19.43 -27.12 -7.86
C ASN A 112 18.63 -25.86 -7.56
N PRO A 113 18.02 -25.73 -6.33
CA PRO A 113 17.16 -24.58 -5.99
C PRO A 113 17.89 -23.24 -6.06
N MET A 114 19.19 -23.20 -5.71
CA MET A 114 19.96 -21.93 -5.72
C MET A 114 20.25 -21.45 -7.14
N LEU A 115 20.45 -22.38 -8.08
CA LEU A 115 20.64 -22.05 -9.49
C LEU A 115 19.31 -21.69 -10.16
N LEU A 116 18.21 -22.39 -9.83
CA LEU A 116 16.88 -22.00 -10.26
C LEU A 116 16.55 -20.55 -9.82
N LYS A 117 16.85 -20.22 -8.56
CA LYS A 117 16.70 -18.87 -8.02
C LYS A 117 17.44 -17.84 -8.88
N GLN A 118 18.71 -18.06 -9.19
CA GLN A 118 19.50 -17.15 -10.03
C GLN A 118 18.84 -16.90 -11.40
N GLY A 119 18.33 -17.96 -12.04
CA GLY A 119 17.63 -17.85 -13.30
C GLY A 119 16.30 -17.08 -13.19
N ILE A 120 15.54 -17.31 -12.11
CA ILE A 120 14.28 -16.60 -11.84
C ILE A 120 14.53 -15.10 -11.64
N GLU A 121 15.53 -14.75 -10.81
CA GLU A 121 15.88 -13.35 -10.53
C GLU A 121 16.38 -12.62 -11.80
N ALA A 122 17.26 -13.27 -12.57
CA ALA A 122 17.77 -12.71 -13.81
C ALA A 122 16.65 -12.47 -14.85
N ALA A 123 15.72 -13.44 -14.98
CA ALA A 123 14.59 -13.31 -15.89
C ALA A 123 13.62 -12.21 -15.45
N ALA A 124 13.31 -12.12 -14.16
CA ALA A 124 12.43 -11.08 -13.62
C ALA A 124 13.02 -9.68 -13.85
N MET A 125 14.33 -9.51 -13.66
CA MET A 125 15.03 -8.26 -13.92
C MET A 125 15.00 -7.88 -15.41
N ALA A 126 15.30 -8.81 -16.31
CA ALA A 126 15.27 -8.56 -17.74
C ALA A 126 13.86 -8.15 -18.25
N VAL A 127 12.81 -8.82 -17.73
CA VAL A 127 11.41 -8.46 -18.05
C VAL A 127 11.04 -7.10 -17.46
N SER A 128 11.46 -6.79 -16.24
CA SER A 128 11.20 -5.49 -15.61
C SER A 128 11.84 -4.35 -16.39
N GLU A 129 13.08 -4.52 -16.87
CA GLU A 129 13.76 -3.54 -17.74
C GLU A 129 13.03 -3.37 -19.07
N GLU A 130 12.60 -4.47 -19.70
CA GLU A 130 11.85 -4.43 -20.97
C GLU A 130 10.51 -3.72 -20.82
N LEU A 131 9.78 -3.97 -19.71
CA LEU A 131 8.53 -3.26 -19.40
C LEU A 131 8.76 -1.76 -19.20
N ALA A 132 9.87 -1.36 -18.56
CA ALA A 132 10.21 0.04 -18.36
C ALA A 132 10.56 0.72 -19.69
N ASN A 133 11.32 0.04 -20.57
CA ASN A 133 11.72 0.57 -21.87
C ASN A 133 10.56 0.74 -22.84
N ASN A 134 9.52 -0.10 -22.73
CA ASN A 134 8.34 -0.09 -23.57
C ASN A 134 7.17 0.72 -22.95
N ALA A 135 7.37 1.35 -21.81
CA ALA A 135 6.35 2.18 -21.17
C ALA A 135 6.09 3.46 -21.99
N ILE A 136 4.83 3.83 -22.11
CA ILE A 136 4.37 5.03 -22.81
C ILE A 136 4.00 6.08 -21.76
N ASP A 137 4.57 7.28 -21.86
CA ASP A 137 4.29 8.36 -20.92
C ASP A 137 2.82 8.78 -20.97
N VAL A 138 2.22 8.97 -19.79
CA VAL A 138 0.86 9.51 -19.63
C VAL A 138 0.92 11.02 -19.55
N THR A 139 0.35 11.69 -20.55
CA THR A 139 0.44 13.14 -20.67
C THR A 139 -0.91 13.84 -20.71
N THR A 140 -1.93 13.18 -21.21
CA THR A 140 -3.26 13.76 -21.41
C THR A 140 -4.23 13.38 -20.29
N LYS A 141 -5.20 14.27 -20.05
CA LYS A 141 -6.30 14.03 -19.12
C LYS A 141 -7.12 12.78 -19.46
N GLU A 142 -7.28 12.52 -20.77
CA GLU A 142 -8.01 11.35 -21.26
C GLU A 142 -7.29 10.04 -20.89
N GLU A 143 -5.97 9.98 -21.09
CA GLU A 143 -5.14 8.83 -20.68
C GLU A 143 -5.21 8.60 -19.17
N ILE A 144 -5.13 9.67 -18.37
CA ILE A 144 -5.30 9.62 -16.90
C ILE A 144 -6.66 9.02 -16.55
N GLY A 145 -7.73 9.51 -17.19
CA GLY A 145 -9.09 9.00 -16.99
C GLY A 145 -9.26 7.53 -17.38
N ASN A 146 -8.59 7.09 -18.42
CA ASN A 146 -8.61 5.69 -18.85
C ASN A 146 -7.94 4.78 -17.82
N VAL A 147 -6.74 5.13 -17.32
CA VAL A 147 -6.06 4.39 -16.24
C VAL A 147 -6.96 4.27 -15.02
N ALA A 148 -7.47 5.41 -14.55
CA ALA A 148 -8.32 5.46 -13.37
C ALA A 148 -9.62 4.65 -13.55
N SER A 149 -10.23 4.70 -14.74
CA SER A 149 -11.47 3.96 -15.06
C SER A 149 -11.26 2.44 -15.04
N ILE A 150 -10.10 1.96 -15.51
CA ILE A 150 -9.77 0.54 -15.50
C ILE A 150 -9.54 0.05 -14.09
N SER A 151 -8.73 0.74 -13.31
CA SER A 151 -8.44 0.36 -11.92
C SER A 151 -9.71 0.41 -11.07
N ALA A 152 -10.52 1.47 -11.20
CA ALA A 152 -11.81 1.60 -10.50
C ALA A 152 -12.90 0.66 -11.04
N GLN A 153 -12.75 0.09 -12.23
CA GLN A 153 -13.81 -0.59 -12.98
C GLN A 153 -15.09 0.28 -13.12
N ASP A 154 -14.91 1.60 -13.11
CA ASP A 154 -15.99 2.58 -13.17
C ASP A 154 -15.53 3.86 -13.87
N ARG A 155 -16.17 4.19 -14.99
CA ARG A 155 -15.80 5.34 -15.80
C ARG A 155 -16.06 6.68 -15.08
N SER A 156 -17.08 6.73 -14.22
CA SER A 156 -17.40 7.96 -13.48
C SER A 156 -16.33 8.31 -12.45
N ILE A 157 -15.75 7.30 -11.81
CA ILE A 157 -14.60 7.45 -10.90
C ILE A 157 -13.36 7.87 -11.68
N GLY A 158 -13.14 7.29 -12.88
CA GLY A 158 -12.02 7.66 -13.74
C GLY A 158 -12.07 9.11 -14.18
N GLU A 159 -13.22 9.57 -14.64
CA GLU A 159 -13.43 10.97 -15.05
C GLU A 159 -13.24 11.93 -13.86
N LEU A 160 -13.75 11.55 -12.66
CA LEU A 160 -13.57 12.32 -11.43
C LEU A 160 -12.08 12.49 -11.07
N ILE A 161 -11.32 11.40 -11.09
CA ILE A 161 -9.88 11.42 -10.76
C ILE A 161 -9.11 12.25 -11.78
N ALA A 162 -9.41 12.10 -13.08
CA ALA A 162 -8.79 12.91 -14.13
C ALA A 162 -9.07 14.41 -13.96
N ASP A 163 -10.32 14.78 -13.61
CA ASP A 163 -10.70 16.16 -13.33
C ASP A 163 -9.95 16.74 -12.13
N VAL A 164 -9.80 15.94 -11.08
CA VAL A 164 -9.08 16.35 -9.86
C VAL A 164 -7.59 16.50 -10.13
N MET A 165 -6.96 15.53 -10.80
CA MET A 165 -5.53 15.59 -11.14
C MET A 165 -5.20 16.73 -12.10
N ASP A 166 -6.07 17.05 -13.06
CA ASP A 166 -5.90 18.19 -13.96
C ASP A 166 -5.87 19.53 -13.19
N LYS A 167 -6.65 19.66 -12.11
CA LYS A 167 -6.70 20.87 -11.28
C LYS A 167 -5.56 21.00 -10.30
N VAL A 168 -5.19 19.92 -9.59
CA VAL A 168 -4.12 19.98 -8.58
C VAL A 168 -2.73 19.76 -9.17
N GLY A 169 -2.65 19.29 -10.42
CA GLY A 169 -1.39 18.95 -11.09
C GLY A 169 -0.88 17.55 -10.72
N LYS A 170 0.20 17.12 -11.41
CA LYS A 170 0.78 15.78 -11.28
C LYS A 170 1.30 15.48 -9.86
N ASP A 171 1.84 16.50 -9.19
CA ASP A 171 2.39 16.43 -7.84
C ASP A 171 1.38 16.84 -6.75
N GLY A 172 0.14 17.10 -7.15
CA GLY A 172 -0.93 17.52 -6.25
C GLY A 172 -1.37 16.41 -5.29
N VAL A 173 -1.69 16.79 -4.07
CA VAL A 173 -2.16 15.85 -3.04
C VAL A 173 -3.66 15.63 -3.21
N ILE A 174 -4.07 14.37 -3.23
CA ILE A 174 -5.48 13.96 -3.28
C ILE A 174 -5.73 13.00 -2.13
N THR A 175 -6.70 13.31 -1.28
CA THR A 175 -7.17 12.47 -0.18
C THR A 175 -8.58 11.99 -0.45
N VAL A 176 -8.93 10.83 0.08
CA VAL A 176 -10.25 10.22 -0.07
C VAL A 176 -10.90 10.13 1.30
N GLU A 177 -12.10 10.69 1.44
CA GLU A 177 -12.84 10.73 2.69
C GLU A 177 -14.25 10.16 2.52
N GLU A 178 -14.82 9.69 3.61
CA GLU A 178 -16.22 9.27 3.65
C GLU A 178 -17.17 10.47 3.73
N SER A 179 -18.27 10.41 3.01
CA SER A 179 -19.35 11.41 3.07
C SER A 179 -20.67 10.79 3.53
N LYS A 180 -21.51 11.61 4.14
CA LYS A 180 -22.89 11.24 4.49
C LYS A 180 -23.86 11.40 3.33
N THR A 181 -23.40 11.94 2.20
CA THR A 181 -24.20 12.10 0.98
C THR A 181 -24.26 10.81 0.17
N LEU A 182 -24.99 10.79 -0.93
CA LEU A 182 -25.07 9.61 -1.82
C LEU A 182 -24.15 9.73 -3.05
N GLN A 183 -23.51 10.90 -3.24
CA GLN A 183 -22.74 11.23 -4.43
C GLN A 183 -21.28 11.52 -4.09
N PHE A 184 -20.43 11.49 -5.10
CA PHE A 184 -19.07 11.99 -4.99
C PHE A 184 -19.09 13.53 -4.94
N GLU A 185 -18.30 14.08 -4.05
CA GLU A 185 -18.04 15.52 -3.94
C GLU A 185 -16.54 15.76 -3.95
N THR A 186 -16.10 16.86 -4.56
CA THR A 186 -14.69 17.26 -4.55
C THR A 186 -14.55 18.64 -3.91
N GLU A 187 -13.63 18.75 -2.98
CA GLU A 187 -13.26 20.01 -2.35
C GLU A 187 -11.76 20.27 -2.55
N TYR A 188 -11.39 21.53 -2.72
CA TYR A 188 -10.01 21.95 -2.87
C TYR A 188 -9.67 22.87 -1.71
N VAL A 189 -8.66 22.50 -0.92
CA VAL A 189 -8.25 23.20 0.29
C VAL A 189 -6.74 23.47 0.28
N GLU A 190 -6.33 24.51 1.01
CA GLU A 190 -4.92 24.74 1.26
C GLU A 190 -4.34 23.56 2.07
N GLY A 191 -3.20 23.04 1.64
CA GLY A 191 -2.61 21.88 2.30
C GLY A 191 -1.26 21.49 1.72
N MET A 192 -0.62 20.52 2.36
CA MET A 192 0.69 20.03 1.96
C MET A 192 0.90 18.58 2.43
N GLN A 193 1.57 17.78 1.61
CA GLN A 193 2.09 16.47 2.00
C GLN A 193 3.61 16.47 2.02
N PHE A 194 4.19 15.73 2.96
CA PHE A 194 5.63 15.50 3.03
C PHE A 194 5.96 14.06 3.44
N ASP A 195 7.11 13.59 2.99
CA ASP A 195 7.63 12.23 3.07
C ASP A 195 8.21 11.87 4.46
N ARG A 196 7.41 12.01 5.50
CA ARG A 196 7.71 11.55 6.87
C ARG A 196 6.41 11.16 7.56
N GLY A 197 6.36 9.94 8.07
CA GLY A 197 5.22 9.41 8.78
C GLY A 197 5.34 9.51 10.30
N TYR A 198 4.41 8.88 10.98
CA TYR A 198 4.35 8.86 12.44
C TYR A 198 5.57 8.18 13.07
N LEU A 199 6.03 8.71 14.19
CA LEU A 199 7.18 8.18 14.94
C LEU A 199 6.90 6.91 15.74
N SER A 200 5.64 6.58 15.95
CA SER A 200 5.24 5.40 16.71
C SER A 200 3.90 4.84 16.21
N PRO A 201 3.78 3.51 16.01
CA PRO A 201 2.51 2.88 15.68
C PRO A 201 1.40 3.11 16.72
N TYR A 202 1.75 3.47 17.95
CA TYR A 202 0.77 3.83 18.99
C TYR A 202 0.03 5.14 18.69
N PHE A 203 0.47 5.91 17.69
CA PHE A 203 -0.26 7.10 17.23
C PHE A 203 -1.38 6.77 16.25
N VAL A 204 -1.45 5.55 15.73
CA VAL A 204 -2.49 5.09 14.80
C VAL A 204 -3.87 5.23 15.44
N THR A 205 -4.82 5.78 14.69
CA THR A 205 -6.23 5.93 15.07
C THR A 205 -7.14 5.03 14.24
N ASN A 206 -6.74 4.74 12.99
CA ASN A 206 -7.39 3.80 12.09
C ASN A 206 -6.48 2.58 11.88
N SER A 207 -6.78 1.49 12.56
CA SER A 207 -5.95 0.27 12.51
C SER A 207 -6.07 -0.49 11.18
N ASP A 208 -7.17 -0.32 10.45
CA ASP A 208 -7.39 -1.03 9.18
C ASP A 208 -6.50 -0.47 8.07
N GLU A 209 -6.31 0.85 8.06
CA GLU A 209 -5.47 1.57 7.11
C GLU A 209 -4.08 1.90 7.68
N MET A 210 -3.83 1.59 8.96
CA MET A 210 -2.59 1.94 9.67
C MET A 210 -2.28 3.43 9.63
N GLU A 211 -3.30 4.28 9.77
CA GLU A 211 -3.21 5.73 9.74
C GLU A 211 -3.47 6.39 11.09
N ALA A 212 -2.79 7.51 11.32
CA ALA A 212 -3.06 8.43 12.41
C ALA A 212 -3.81 9.65 11.85
N VAL A 213 -5.09 9.76 12.16
CA VAL A 213 -5.95 10.89 11.74
C VAL A 213 -6.26 11.75 12.96
N ILE A 214 -5.94 13.05 12.89
CA ILE A 214 -6.23 14.03 13.93
C ILE A 214 -7.07 15.15 13.31
N GLU A 215 -8.29 15.30 13.77
CA GLU A 215 -9.22 16.34 13.36
C GLU A 215 -8.98 17.63 14.15
N GLU A 216 -9.05 18.77 13.48
CA GLU A 216 -8.85 20.11 14.05
C GLU A 216 -7.65 20.25 15.00
N PRO A 217 -6.45 19.71 14.61
CA PRO A 217 -5.30 19.71 15.49
C PRO A 217 -4.73 21.10 15.74
N SER A 218 -4.14 21.29 16.91
CA SER A 218 -3.10 22.29 17.13
C SER A 218 -1.76 21.76 16.64
N LEU A 219 -0.99 22.54 15.86
CA LEU A 219 0.29 22.10 15.29
C LEU A 219 1.46 22.81 16.00
N LEU A 220 2.32 22.03 16.66
CA LEU A 220 3.59 22.49 17.19
C LEU A 220 4.70 22.22 16.16
N ILE A 221 5.43 23.25 15.79
CA ILE A 221 6.53 23.16 14.83
C ILE A 221 7.85 23.55 15.54
N HIS A 222 8.80 22.59 15.58
CA HIS A 222 10.06 22.75 16.26
C HIS A 222 11.23 22.30 15.37
N ASP A 223 12.30 23.08 15.31
CA ASP A 223 13.42 22.81 14.41
C ASP A 223 14.47 21.86 14.98
N SER A 224 14.38 21.53 16.26
CA SER A 224 15.35 20.71 16.97
C SER A 224 14.71 19.42 17.48
N LYS A 225 15.53 18.50 18.00
CA LYS A 225 15.11 17.23 18.56
C LYS A 225 14.49 17.42 19.94
N ILE A 226 13.38 16.72 20.20
CA ILE A 226 12.69 16.71 21.49
C ILE A 226 12.90 15.36 22.18
N SER A 227 13.71 15.33 23.25
CA SER A 227 14.01 14.10 24.01
C SER A 227 13.50 14.14 25.44
N ALA A 228 13.48 15.32 26.08
CA ALA A 228 13.05 15.51 27.45
C ALA A 228 11.55 15.82 27.52
N ALA A 229 10.80 15.07 28.35
CA ALA A 229 9.38 15.33 28.55
C ALA A 229 9.12 16.70 29.19
N GLN A 230 10.05 17.17 30.03
CA GLN A 230 9.93 18.45 30.75
C GLN A 230 9.73 19.66 29.82
N ASP A 231 10.26 19.60 28.60
CA ASP A 231 10.16 20.70 27.62
C ASP A 231 8.74 20.81 27.04
N LEU A 232 7.99 19.70 27.01
CA LEU A 232 6.62 19.64 26.47
C LEU A 232 5.54 19.84 27.54
N VAL A 233 5.79 19.45 28.79
CA VAL A 233 4.79 19.44 29.87
C VAL A 233 4.08 20.77 30.03
N PRO A 234 4.74 21.95 30.05
CA PRO A 234 4.06 23.23 30.21
C PRO A 234 3.04 23.52 29.11
N LEU A 235 3.35 23.15 27.86
CA LEU A 235 2.46 23.31 26.71
C LEU A 235 1.28 22.34 26.79
N LEU A 236 1.54 21.06 27.12
CA LEU A 236 0.50 20.03 27.23
C LEU A 236 -0.51 20.35 28.34
N GLU A 237 -0.04 20.82 29.50
CA GLU A 237 -0.91 21.24 30.60
C GLU A 237 -1.82 22.41 30.20
N ARG A 238 -1.28 23.41 29.50
CA ARG A 238 -2.07 24.54 28.99
C ARG A 238 -3.14 24.10 28.00
N LEU A 239 -2.80 23.20 27.06
CA LEU A 239 -3.75 22.65 26.08
C LEU A 239 -4.90 21.91 26.79
N VAL A 240 -4.59 21.03 27.75
CA VAL A 240 -5.58 20.28 28.51
C VAL A 240 -6.48 21.23 29.33
N GLN A 241 -5.90 22.26 29.97
CA GLN A 241 -6.67 23.27 30.73
C GLN A 241 -7.63 24.06 29.83
N MET A 242 -7.27 24.29 28.55
CA MET A 242 -8.12 24.94 27.56
C MET A 242 -9.13 24.00 26.88
N GLY A 243 -9.14 22.72 27.26
CA GLY A 243 -10.00 21.69 26.67
C GLY A 243 -9.58 21.25 25.27
N LYS A 244 -8.39 21.65 24.80
CA LYS A 244 -7.82 21.24 23.53
C LYS A 244 -7.01 19.98 23.74
N ARG A 245 -7.36 18.92 23.04
CA ARG A 245 -6.71 17.61 23.22
C ARG A 245 -6.02 17.11 21.97
N GLU A 246 -6.29 17.71 20.84
CA GLU A 246 -5.78 17.35 19.52
C GLU A 246 -4.48 18.11 19.25
N LEU A 247 -3.36 17.38 19.19
CA LEU A 247 -2.03 17.95 19.01
C LEU A 247 -1.23 17.17 17.98
N VAL A 248 -0.65 17.88 17.01
CA VAL A 248 0.36 17.34 16.10
C VAL A 248 1.69 18.04 16.39
N ILE A 249 2.74 17.26 16.56
CA ILE A 249 4.10 17.75 16.78
C ILE A 249 4.95 17.41 15.56
N ILE A 250 5.50 18.43 14.91
CA ILE A 250 6.43 18.30 13.80
C ILE A 250 7.78 18.84 14.27
N ALA A 251 8.75 17.94 14.48
CA ALA A 251 10.05 18.29 15.00
C ALA A 251 11.18 17.57 14.24
N GLU A 252 12.43 17.98 14.43
CA GLU A 252 13.56 17.24 13.86
C GLU A 252 13.49 15.75 14.19
N ASP A 253 13.22 15.45 15.44
CA ASP A 253 12.93 14.11 15.96
C ASP A 253 12.22 14.22 17.28
N VAL A 254 11.46 13.18 17.68
CA VAL A 254 10.91 13.06 19.04
C VAL A 254 11.23 11.67 19.54
N ASP A 255 12.03 11.57 20.59
CA ASP A 255 12.44 10.27 21.13
C ASP A 255 12.48 10.23 22.69
N GLY A 256 13.06 9.18 23.22
CA GLY A 256 13.32 9.03 24.64
C GLY A 256 12.10 9.23 25.53
N GLU A 257 12.26 10.02 26.58
CA GLU A 257 11.22 10.30 27.57
C GLU A 257 10.05 11.09 26.98
N ALA A 258 10.32 12.02 26.06
CA ALA A 258 9.29 12.81 25.38
C ALA A 258 8.32 11.92 24.60
N LEU A 259 8.83 11.03 23.74
CA LEU A 259 8.01 10.11 22.96
C LEU A 259 7.20 9.17 23.86
N ALA A 260 7.85 8.58 24.89
CA ALA A 260 7.18 7.70 25.85
C ALA A 260 6.03 8.40 26.58
N THR A 261 6.24 9.66 26.98
CA THR A 261 5.21 10.47 27.65
C THR A 261 4.03 10.77 26.74
N LEU A 262 4.27 11.12 25.46
CA LEU A 262 3.20 11.36 24.49
C LEU A 262 2.38 10.10 24.24
N VAL A 263 3.02 8.97 23.99
CA VAL A 263 2.35 7.67 23.80
C VAL A 263 1.52 7.29 25.02
N LEU A 264 2.07 7.42 26.23
CA LEU A 264 1.37 7.08 27.46
C LEU A 264 0.12 7.95 27.67
N ASN A 265 0.21 9.25 27.42
CA ASN A 265 -0.92 10.18 27.55
C ASN A 265 -2.00 9.92 26.50
N LYS A 266 -1.62 9.55 25.28
CA LYS A 266 -2.56 9.11 24.23
C LYS A 266 -3.29 7.83 24.65
N LEU A 267 -2.57 6.80 25.09
CA LEU A 267 -3.16 5.53 25.54
C LEU A 267 -4.10 5.72 26.76
N ARG A 268 -3.85 6.72 27.60
CA ARG A 268 -4.73 7.10 28.70
C ARG A 268 -5.93 7.96 28.30
N GLY A 269 -6.03 8.36 27.03
CA GLY A 269 -7.08 9.23 26.51
C GLY A 269 -7.04 10.67 27.05
N MET A 270 -5.89 11.10 27.61
CA MET A 270 -5.71 12.47 28.09
C MET A 270 -5.56 13.48 26.96
N ILE A 271 -4.79 13.10 25.94
CA ILE A 271 -4.57 13.86 24.70
C ILE A 271 -4.63 12.91 23.52
N ASN A 272 -5.07 13.41 22.39
CA ASN A 272 -4.96 12.75 21.09
C ASN A 272 -3.78 13.39 20.36
N VAL A 273 -2.63 12.74 20.40
CA VAL A 273 -1.38 13.31 19.90
C VAL A 273 -0.80 12.46 18.77
N LEU A 274 -0.19 13.16 17.83
CA LEU A 274 0.61 12.60 16.74
C LEU A 274 1.97 13.31 16.75
N ALA A 275 3.05 12.57 16.72
CA ALA A 275 4.39 13.11 16.54
C ALA A 275 4.99 12.57 15.24
N VAL A 276 5.48 13.48 14.40
CA VAL A 276 6.09 13.19 13.10
C VAL A 276 7.44 13.87 12.98
N LYS A 277 8.31 13.27 12.18
CA LYS A 277 9.64 13.83 11.90
C LYS A 277 9.54 14.92 10.84
N ALA A 278 10.27 16.01 11.03
CA ALA A 278 10.34 17.09 10.05
C ALA A 278 10.96 16.61 8.72
N PRO A 279 10.43 17.04 7.57
CA PRO A 279 10.98 16.69 6.28
C PRO A 279 12.30 17.38 5.99
N GLY A 280 13.18 16.75 5.21
CA GLY A 280 14.47 17.29 4.80
C GLY A 280 15.55 17.23 5.88
N PHE A 281 16.70 17.82 5.57
CA PHE A 281 17.88 17.87 6.44
C PHE A 281 18.52 19.26 6.39
N GLY A 282 19.19 19.68 7.49
CA GLY A 282 19.91 20.95 7.58
C GLY A 282 19.04 22.16 7.24
N ASP A 283 19.53 23.06 6.40
CA ASP A 283 18.82 24.30 6.03
C ASP A 283 17.53 24.03 5.24
N ARG A 284 17.46 22.94 4.49
CA ARG A 284 16.24 22.53 3.79
C ARG A 284 15.13 22.15 4.77
N ARG A 285 15.47 21.45 5.86
CA ARG A 285 14.51 21.14 6.93
C ARG A 285 13.93 22.42 7.52
N LYS A 286 14.79 23.41 7.84
CA LYS A 286 14.36 24.70 8.37
C LYS A 286 13.43 25.43 7.41
N ALA A 287 13.75 25.41 6.11
CA ALA A 287 12.91 26.01 5.08
C ALA A 287 11.54 25.33 4.95
N MET A 288 11.49 24.00 5.01
CA MET A 288 10.23 23.25 4.96
C MET A 288 9.40 23.44 6.22
N LEU A 289 10.02 23.46 7.41
CA LEU A 289 9.31 23.79 8.65
C LEU A 289 8.69 25.20 8.59
N GLN A 290 9.39 26.15 7.97
CA GLN A 290 8.84 27.50 7.75
C GLN A 290 7.66 27.49 6.78
N ASP A 291 7.70 26.67 5.73
CA ASP A 291 6.59 26.54 4.78
C ASP A 291 5.37 25.93 5.48
N ILE A 292 5.56 24.89 6.31
CA ILE A 292 4.49 24.27 7.11
C ILE A 292 3.94 25.28 8.13
N ALA A 293 4.80 26.08 8.76
CA ALA A 293 4.38 27.12 9.70
C ALA A 293 3.50 28.18 9.04
N ILE A 294 3.90 28.67 7.87
CA ILE A 294 3.11 29.64 7.11
C ILE A 294 1.77 29.06 6.69
N LEU A 295 1.75 27.80 6.21
CA LEU A 295 0.55 27.09 5.81
C LEU A 295 -0.45 26.94 6.96
N SER A 296 0.03 26.63 8.17
CA SER A 296 -0.81 26.36 9.33
C SER A 296 -1.07 27.57 10.22
N GLY A 297 -0.38 28.69 9.98
CA GLY A 297 -0.38 29.86 10.84
C GLY A 297 0.40 29.66 12.14
N ALA A 298 1.35 28.72 12.18
CA ALA A 298 2.21 28.46 13.32
C ALA A 298 3.43 29.41 13.35
N THR A 299 4.05 29.46 14.52
CA THR A 299 5.41 30.01 14.67
C THR A 299 6.39 28.86 14.86
N VAL A 300 7.48 28.82 14.08
CA VAL A 300 8.56 27.86 14.29
C VAL A 300 9.27 28.17 15.60
N ILE A 301 9.28 27.21 16.53
CA ILE A 301 10.02 27.31 17.76
C ILE A 301 11.45 26.85 17.48
N SER A 302 12.40 27.78 17.62
CA SER A 302 13.81 27.58 17.28
C SER A 302 14.71 28.27 18.28
N GLU A 303 15.71 27.54 18.79
CA GLU A 303 16.75 28.13 19.65
C GLU A 303 17.62 29.13 18.89
N ASP A 304 17.84 28.91 17.59
CA ASP A 304 18.55 29.86 16.73
C ASP A 304 17.82 31.22 16.63
N LEU A 305 16.50 31.20 16.78
CA LEU A 305 15.65 32.40 16.83
C LEU A 305 15.44 32.92 18.27
N GLY A 306 16.13 32.34 19.24
CA GLY A 306 16.06 32.74 20.66
C GLY A 306 14.83 32.24 21.40
N ARG A 307 14.11 31.25 20.85
CA ARG A 307 12.89 30.67 21.45
C ARG A 307 13.11 29.21 21.85
N LYS A 308 12.95 28.93 23.15
CA LYS A 308 13.02 27.57 23.68
C LYS A 308 11.64 26.91 23.69
N LEU A 309 11.61 25.57 23.62
CA LEU A 309 10.38 24.79 23.57
C LEU A 309 9.53 24.96 24.86
N ASP A 310 10.16 25.06 26.02
CA ASP A 310 9.51 25.28 27.32
C ASP A 310 8.75 26.63 27.41
N SER A 311 9.16 27.60 26.56
CA SER A 311 8.52 28.91 26.45
C SER A 311 7.37 28.96 25.43
N ALA A 312 7.10 27.84 24.71
CA ALA A 312 6.06 27.80 23.71
C ALA A 312 4.67 28.04 24.34
N THR A 313 3.86 28.81 23.64
CA THR A 313 2.49 29.14 24.05
C THR A 313 1.47 28.59 23.06
N VAL A 314 0.19 28.59 23.44
CA VAL A 314 -0.88 28.15 22.53
C VAL A 314 -1.04 29.07 21.32
N GLU A 315 -0.59 30.30 21.42
CA GLU A 315 -0.60 31.30 20.34
C GLU A 315 0.44 31.00 19.25
N ASP A 316 1.47 30.23 19.59
CA ASP A 316 2.51 29.79 18.66
C ASP A 316 2.08 28.59 17.80
N LEU A 317 1.00 27.92 18.23
CA LEU A 317 0.51 26.72 17.55
C LEU A 317 -0.29 27.09 16.30
N GLY A 318 0.06 26.41 15.21
CA GLY A 318 -0.74 26.42 14.00
C GLY A 318 -2.03 25.62 14.15
N LYS A 319 -2.85 25.67 13.11
CA LYS A 319 -4.11 24.95 13.00
C LYS A 319 -4.30 24.39 11.61
N ALA A 320 -4.98 23.26 11.52
CA ALA A 320 -5.46 22.67 10.27
C ALA A 320 -6.86 22.11 10.48
N GLU A 321 -7.55 21.76 9.41
CA GLU A 321 -8.81 21.02 9.48
C GLU A 321 -8.55 19.59 9.90
N LYS A 322 -7.50 19.00 9.31
CA LYS A 322 -7.14 17.60 9.54
C LYS A 322 -5.65 17.38 9.30
N VAL A 323 -5.06 16.45 10.01
CA VAL A 323 -3.74 15.88 9.69
C VAL A 323 -3.86 14.37 9.62
N ILE A 324 -3.40 13.81 8.50
CA ILE A 324 -3.37 12.37 8.23
C ILE A 324 -1.90 11.95 8.13
N SER A 325 -1.49 10.94 8.88
CA SER A 325 -0.12 10.42 8.82
C SER A 325 -0.13 8.91 8.70
N THR A 326 0.55 8.43 7.67
CA THR A 326 0.87 7.02 7.48
C THR A 326 2.23 6.70 8.11
N LYS A 327 2.76 5.52 7.85
CA LYS A 327 4.14 5.16 8.23
C LYS A 327 5.18 6.00 7.49
N ASP A 328 4.90 6.42 6.26
CA ASP A 328 5.87 6.96 5.33
C ASP A 328 5.68 8.45 5.04
N ASP A 329 4.46 8.97 5.14
CA ASP A 329 4.12 10.36 4.82
C ASP A 329 3.12 10.98 5.79
N THR A 330 3.01 12.32 5.73
CA THR A 330 2.05 13.12 6.50
C THR A 330 1.44 14.18 5.61
N THR A 331 0.10 14.26 5.60
CA THR A 331 -0.69 15.23 4.86
C THR A 331 -1.38 16.18 5.83
N ILE A 332 -1.17 17.48 5.63
CA ILE A 332 -1.89 18.55 6.31
C ILE A 332 -2.99 19.04 5.37
N VAL A 333 -4.24 18.93 5.79
CA VAL A 333 -5.43 19.31 5.03
C VAL A 333 -6.05 20.55 5.66
N GLY A 334 -6.39 21.57 4.87
CA GLY A 334 -7.06 22.76 5.34
C GLY A 334 -6.23 23.57 6.35
N GLY A 335 -4.96 23.86 6.02
CA GLY A 335 -4.12 24.74 6.84
C GLY A 335 -4.78 26.11 7.04
N LYS A 336 -4.74 26.63 8.26
CA LYS A 336 -5.41 27.90 8.64
C LYS A 336 -4.44 29.09 8.67
N GLY A 337 -3.35 29.03 7.87
CA GLY A 337 -2.44 30.16 7.68
C GLY A 337 -3.08 31.31 6.92
N ASP A 338 -2.41 32.46 6.96
CA ASP A 338 -2.84 33.63 6.19
C ASP A 338 -2.51 33.45 4.71
N ASN A 339 -3.51 33.57 3.86
CA ASN A 339 -3.37 33.39 2.41
C ASN A 339 -2.37 34.38 1.78
N GLU A 340 -2.33 35.62 2.26
CA GLU A 340 -1.36 36.62 1.77
C GLU A 340 0.08 36.17 2.09
N ALA A 341 0.30 35.60 3.29
CA ALA A 341 1.61 35.08 3.69
C ALA A 341 2.00 33.84 2.85
N ILE A 342 1.05 32.94 2.56
CA ILE A 342 1.27 31.80 1.68
C ILE A 342 1.66 32.25 0.27
N GLN A 343 0.93 33.20 -0.32
CA GLN A 343 1.24 33.74 -1.66
C GLN A 343 2.58 34.48 -1.70
N ALA A 344 2.91 35.23 -0.64
CA ALA A 344 4.22 35.87 -0.52
C ALA A 344 5.36 34.83 -0.47
N ARG A 345 5.14 33.71 0.24
CA ARG A 345 6.11 32.62 0.32
C ARG A 345 6.30 31.91 -1.02
N ILE A 346 5.21 31.63 -1.73
CA ILE A 346 5.24 31.07 -3.09
C ILE A 346 6.07 31.98 -4.02
N LYS A 347 5.84 33.30 -3.96
CA LYS A 347 6.60 34.26 -4.77
C LYS A 347 8.08 34.29 -4.40
N GLN A 348 8.40 34.19 -3.11
CA GLN A 348 9.79 34.10 -2.65
C GLN A 348 10.47 32.87 -3.23
N ILE A 349 9.85 31.66 -3.14
CA ILE A 349 10.43 30.43 -3.68
C ILE A 349 10.63 30.53 -5.19
N LYS A 350 9.69 31.12 -5.94
CA LYS A 350 9.85 31.37 -7.39
C LYS A 350 11.06 32.23 -7.68
N ASN A 351 11.28 33.30 -6.93
CA ASN A 351 12.48 34.16 -7.08
C ASN A 351 13.78 33.39 -6.74
N GLU A 352 13.74 32.50 -5.74
CA GLU A 352 14.88 31.64 -5.38
C GLU A 352 15.21 30.65 -6.52
N ILE A 353 14.20 30.08 -7.20
CA ILE A 353 14.36 29.21 -8.37
C ILE A 353 15.05 29.98 -9.51
N ASP A 354 14.58 31.20 -9.80
CA ASP A 354 15.11 32.04 -10.89
C ASP A 354 16.57 32.48 -10.61
N ALA A 355 16.92 32.68 -9.34
CA ALA A 355 18.27 33.08 -8.92
C ALA A 355 19.24 31.89 -8.76
N SER A 356 18.75 30.65 -8.69
CA SER A 356 19.56 29.46 -8.47
C SER A 356 20.37 29.11 -9.72
N THR A 357 21.67 28.91 -9.53
CA THR A 357 22.61 28.45 -10.58
C THR A 357 22.86 26.95 -10.57
N SER A 358 22.40 26.25 -9.52
CA SER A 358 22.52 24.79 -9.34
C SER A 358 21.25 24.11 -9.82
N ASP A 359 21.37 23.20 -10.79
CA ASP A 359 20.23 22.44 -11.29
C ASP A 359 19.56 21.59 -10.20
N TYR A 360 20.38 20.99 -9.32
CA TYR A 360 19.88 20.23 -8.17
C TYR A 360 19.11 21.10 -7.16
N ASP A 361 19.63 22.30 -6.83
CA ASP A 361 18.91 23.18 -5.92
C ASP A 361 17.66 23.75 -6.56
N ARG A 362 17.69 24.01 -7.87
CA ARG A 362 16.49 24.42 -8.64
C ARG A 362 15.42 23.35 -8.61
N GLU A 363 15.77 22.08 -8.83
CA GLU A 363 14.85 20.95 -8.73
C GLU A 363 14.20 20.87 -7.34
N LYS A 364 15.00 20.96 -6.28
CA LYS A 364 14.49 20.90 -4.90
C LYS A 364 13.62 22.10 -4.50
N LEU A 365 13.89 23.26 -5.05
CA LEU A 365 13.04 24.44 -4.89
C LEU A 365 11.72 24.28 -5.67
N GLN A 366 11.75 23.66 -6.85
CA GLN A 366 10.54 23.35 -7.63
C GLN A 366 9.66 22.34 -6.91
N GLU A 367 10.21 21.25 -6.35
CA GLU A 367 9.48 20.31 -5.50
C GLU A 367 8.80 21.03 -4.33
N ARG A 368 9.51 21.91 -3.65
CA ARG A 368 8.98 22.67 -2.52
C ARG A 368 7.87 23.63 -2.95
N LEU A 369 8.03 24.28 -4.11
CA LEU A 369 7.01 25.13 -4.71
C LEU A 369 5.75 24.33 -5.04
N ALA A 370 5.89 23.17 -5.67
CA ALA A 370 4.78 22.30 -6.02
C ALA A 370 3.99 21.87 -4.78
N LYS A 371 4.68 21.45 -3.71
CA LYS A 371 4.04 21.06 -2.44
C LYS A 371 3.26 22.21 -1.77
N LEU A 372 3.75 23.43 -1.84
CA LEU A 372 3.09 24.59 -1.20
C LEU A 372 1.98 25.18 -2.06
N SER A 373 2.11 25.14 -3.40
CA SER A 373 1.16 25.78 -4.33
C SER A 373 0.06 24.85 -4.83
N GLY A 374 0.25 23.54 -4.73
CA GLY A 374 -0.68 22.55 -5.26
C GLY A 374 -1.96 22.38 -4.43
N GLY A 375 -1.93 22.69 -3.15
CA GLY A 375 -3.04 22.44 -2.25
C GLY A 375 -3.33 20.95 -2.07
N VAL A 376 -4.51 20.65 -1.50
CA VAL A 376 -5.03 19.30 -1.33
C VAL A 376 -6.43 19.23 -1.93
N ALA A 377 -6.65 18.25 -2.81
CA ALA A 377 -8.01 17.90 -3.24
C ALA A 377 -8.55 16.80 -2.33
N VAL A 378 -9.75 17.00 -1.81
CA VAL A 378 -10.47 16.02 -1.00
C VAL A 378 -11.59 15.43 -1.82
N ILE A 379 -11.52 14.14 -2.14
CA ILE A 379 -12.61 13.39 -2.77
C ILE A 379 -13.46 12.81 -1.66
N ARG A 380 -14.71 13.26 -1.53
CA ARG A 380 -15.67 12.71 -0.59
C ARG A 380 -16.54 11.69 -1.28
N VAL A 381 -16.49 10.46 -0.78
CA VAL A 381 -17.21 9.31 -1.31
C VAL A 381 -18.52 9.15 -0.56
N GLY A 382 -19.64 9.12 -1.29
CA GLY A 382 -20.96 8.89 -0.72
C GLY A 382 -21.59 7.59 -1.19
N ALA A 383 -22.37 6.93 -0.31
CA ALA A 383 -23.10 5.73 -0.63
C ALA A 383 -24.35 5.54 0.26
N ALA A 384 -25.24 4.61 -0.14
CA ALA A 384 -26.47 4.33 0.60
C ALA A 384 -26.24 3.48 1.86
N THR A 385 -25.20 2.65 1.87
CA THR A 385 -24.89 1.75 2.98
C THR A 385 -23.39 1.84 3.35
N GLU A 386 -23.04 1.55 4.60
CA GLU A 386 -21.66 1.58 5.07
C GLU A 386 -20.76 0.58 4.29
N THR A 387 -21.29 -0.59 3.95
CA THR A 387 -20.56 -1.60 3.16
C THR A 387 -20.25 -1.08 1.75
N GLU A 388 -21.22 -0.45 1.08
CA GLU A 388 -21.04 0.16 -0.23
C GLU A 388 -20.06 1.35 -0.16
N LEU A 389 -20.14 2.14 0.92
CA LEU A 389 -19.27 3.28 1.13
C LEU A 389 -17.80 2.87 1.21
N LYS A 390 -17.49 1.86 2.03
CA LYS A 390 -16.13 1.32 2.16
C LYS A 390 -15.63 0.73 0.85
N GLU A 391 -16.46 -0.02 0.14
CA GLU A 391 -16.10 -0.60 -1.15
C GLU A 391 -15.79 0.49 -2.19
N LYS A 392 -16.64 1.52 -2.30
CA LYS A 392 -16.42 2.65 -3.20
C LYS A 392 -15.18 3.45 -2.82
N LYS A 393 -14.94 3.67 -1.52
CA LYS A 393 -13.75 4.37 -1.04
C LYS A 393 -12.48 3.64 -1.47
N HIS A 394 -12.36 2.34 -1.18
CA HIS A 394 -11.21 1.52 -1.59
C HIS A 394 -10.99 1.56 -3.10
N ARG A 395 -12.06 1.48 -3.88
CA ARG A 395 -11.99 1.54 -5.35
C ARG A 395 -11.44 2.88 -5.85
N VAL A 396 -11.79 3.99 -5.21
CA VAL A 396 -11.25 5.33 -5.54
C VAL A 396 -9.77 5.41 -5.14
N GLU A 397 -9.40 4.87 -3.97
CA GLU A 397 -8.01 4.84 -3.48
C GLU A 397 -7.11 4.01 -4.40
N ASP A 398 -7.54 2.82 -4.80
CA ASP A 398 -6.82 1.95 -5.75
C ASP A 398 -6.64 2.66 -7.10
N ALA A 399 -7.71 3.26 -7.63
CA ALA A 399 -7.66 4.00 -8.88
C ALA A 399 -6.72 5.20 -8.82
N LEU A 400 -6.68 5.90 -7.68
CA LEU A 400 -5.77 7.02 -7.46
C LEU A 400 -4.32 6.57 -7.43
N SER A 401 -4.04 5.47 -6.73
CA SER A 401 -2.70 4.89 -6.62
C SER A 401 -2.20 4.39 -7.98
N ALA A 402 -3.04 3.66 -8.73
CA ALA A 402 -2.73 3.21 -10.09
C ALA A 402 -2.46 4.38 -11.03
N THR A 403 -3.25 5.45 -10.92
CA THR A 403 -3.10 6.64 -11.76
C THR A 403 -1.80 7.39 -11.45
N ARG A 404 -1.43 7.54 -10.18
CA ARG A 404 -0.13 8.10 -9.78
C ARG A 404 1.02 7.26 -10.33
N ALA A 405 0.93 5.93 -10.19
CA ALA A 405 1.93 5.01 -10.73
C ALA A 405 2.08 5.12 -12.27
N ALA A 406 0.99 5.34 -12.99
CA ALA A 406 1.00 5.55 -14.43
C ALA A 406 1.62 6.89 -14.84
N VAL A 407 1.31 7.96 -14.12
CA VAL A 407 1.91 9.29 -14.36
C VAL A 407 3.41 9.29 -14.07
N GLU A 408 3.85 8.51 -13.06
CA GLU A 408 5.27 8.40 -12.66
C GLU A 408 6.10 7.56 -13.62
N ALA A 409 5.58 6.42 -14.08
CA ALA A 409 6.37 5.40 -14.79
C ALA A 409 5.79 4.98 -16.15
N GLY A 410 4.77 5.67 -16.65
CA GLY A 410 4.11 5.36 -17.90
C GLY A 410 3.15 4.17 -17.82
N ILE A 411 2.57 3.85 -18.95
CA ILE A 411 1.60 2.76 -19.16
C ILE A 411 2.12 1.72 -20.13
N VAL A 412 1.59 0.52 -20.03
CA VAL A 412 1.82 -0.60 -20.93
C VAL A 412 0.47 -1.20 -21.37
N PRO A 413 0.40 -1.97 -22.48
CA PRO A 413 -0.84 -2.65 -22.84
C PRO A 413 -1.30 -3.60 -21.73
N GLY A 414 -2.55 -3.43 -21.31
CA GLY A 414 -3.15 -4.15 -20.20
C GLY A 414 -3.56 -5.59 -20.54
N GLY A 415 -4.36 -6.19 -19.63
CA GLY A 415 -4.88 -7.53 -19.83
C GLY A 415 -3.82 -8.63 -19.85
N GLY A 416 -2.60 -8.36 -19.37
CA GLY A 416 -1.45 -9.26 -19.38
C GLY A 416 -0.67 -9.29 -20.70
N VAL A 417 -1.04 -8.47 -21.69
CA VAL A 417 -0.36 -8.42 -23.00
C VAL A 417 1.08 -7.95 -22.86
N ALA A 418 1.35 -6.93 -22.04
CA ALA A 418 2.71 -6.45 -21.77
C ALA A 418 3.65 -7.55 -21.27
N LEU A 419 3.16 -8.45 -20.40
CA LEU A 419 3.95 -9.57 -19.89
C LEU A 419 4.27 -10.60 -20.98
N ILE A 420 3.33 -10.85 -21.90
CA ILE A 420 3.58 -11.72 -23.06
C ILE A 420 4.66 -11.11 -23.95
N ASN A 421 4.56 -9.81 -24.26
CA ASN A 421 5.51 -9.12 -25.13
C ASN A 421 6.92 -9.11 -24.53
N ALA A 422 7.02 -8.92 -23.20
CA ALA A 422 8.29 -8.91 -22.48
C ALA A 422 8.99 -10.29 -22.45
N THR A 423 8.33 -11.38 -22.87
CA THR A 423 8.99 -12.69 -23.03
C THR A 423 10.15 -12.65 -24.02
N GLN A 424 10.18 -11.70 -24.95
CA GLN A 424 11.29 -11.52 -25.90
C GLN A 424 12.62 -11.16 -25.21
N ALA A 425 12.59 -10.49 -24.07
CA ALA A 425 13.78 -10.21 -23.27
C ALA A 425 14.38 -11.50 -22.69
N ILE A 426 13.51 -12.43 -22.29
CA ILE A 426 13.92 -13.75 -21.74
C ILE A 426 14.49 -14.64 -22.84
N ASP A 427 13.94 -14.62 -24.04
CA ASP A 427 14.40 -15.46 -25.16
C ASP A 427 15.86 -15.15 -25.57
N LYS A 428 16.38 -13.98 -25.22
CA LYS A 428 17.77 -13.53 -25.45
C LYS A 428 18.70 -13.79 -24.25
N LEU A 429 18.14 -14.23 -23.10
CA LEU A 429 18.89 -14.41 -21.86
C LEU A 429 19.53 -15.79 -21.81
N GLU A 430 20.85 -15.81 -21.87
CA GLU A 430 21.66 -17.03 -21.74
C GLU A 430 22.31 -17.09 -20.36
N MET A 431 22.12 -18.22 -19.65
CA MET A 431 22.70 -18.48 -18.35
C MET A 431 23.83 -19.52 -18.50
N GLU A 432 24.89 -19.36 -17.69
CA GLU A 432 26.02 -20.29 -17.70
C GLU A 432 25.63 -21.71 -17.26
N SER A 433 24.67 -21.83 -16.35
CA SER A 433 24.17 -23.10 -15.82
C SER A 433 22.86 -23.52 -16.47
N THR A 434 22.75 -24.81 -16.81
CA THR A 434 21.51 -25.43 -17.30
C THR A 434 20.36 -25.25 -16.29
N ASP A 435 20.66 -25.40 -15.00
CA ASP A 435 19.65 -25.24 -13.95
C ASP A 435 19.16 -23.79 -13.85
N ALA A 436 20.07 -22.82 -13.96
CA ALA A 436 19.67 -21.40 -14.02
C ALA A 436 18.84 -21.10 -15.28
N GLN A 437 19.18 -21.70 -16.43
CA GLN A 437 18.38 -21.58 -17.64
C GLN A 437 16.96 -22.16 -17.49
N VAL A 438 16.79 -23.19 -16.66
CA VAL A 438 15.45 -23.70 -16.28
C VAL A 438 14.71 -22.67 -15.44
N GLY A 439 15.39 -21.97 -14.52
CA GLY A 439 14.83 -20.85 -13.78
C GLY A 439 14.25 -19.76 -14.69
N VAL A 440 14.97 -19.40 -15.76
CA VAL A 440 14.50 -18.47 -16.79
C VAL A 440 13.23 -18.98 -17.48
N LYS A 441 13.18 -20.27 -17.85
CA LYS A 441 11.99 -20.88 -18.47
C LYS A 441 10.78 -20.91 -17.54
N ILE A 442 10.97 -21.09 -16.22
CA ILE A 442 9.89 -21.02 -15.23
C ILE A 442 9.21 -19.66 -15.28
N VAL A 443 9.98 -18.56 -15.26
CA VAL A 443 9.43 -17.20 -15.37
C VAL A 443 8.70 -17.01 -16.70
N ARG A 444 9.30 -17.45 -17.81
CA ARG A 444 8.66 -17.37 -19.13
C ARG A 444 7.27 -18.01 -19.15
N LEU A 445 7.11 -19.18 -18.54
CA LEU A 445 5.80 -19.84 -18.47
C LEU A 445 4.84 -19.06 -17.57
N ALA A 446 5.33 -18.48 -16.47
CA ALA A 446 4.51 -17.72 -15.55
C ALA A 446 3.95 -16.44 -16.17
N LEU A 447 4.69 -15.77 -17.06
CA LEU A 447 4.25 -14.55 -17.75
C LEU A 447 3.02 -14.74 -18.65
N GLU A 448 2.73 -15.96 -19.08
CA GLU A 448 1.55 -16.28 -19.89
C GLU A 448 0.27 -16.47 -19.04
N VAL A 449 0.43 -16.72 -17.75
CA VAL A 449 -0.68 -17.13 -16.88
C VAL A 449 -1.70 -16.01 -16.64
N PRO A 450 -1.33 -14.72 -16.50
CA PRO A 450 -2.31 -13.65 -16.32
C PRO A 450 -3.34 -13.57 -17.44
N VAL A 451 -2.93 -13.60 -18.70
CA VAL A 451 -3.84 -13.61 -19.87
C VAL A 451 -4.78 -14.81 -19.82
N ARG A 452 -4.21 -16.00 -19.59
CA ARG A 452 -5.03 -17.23 -19.49
C ARG A 452 -6.07 -17.11 -18.41
N LYS A 453 -5.68 -16.56 -17.25
CA LYS A 453 -6.57 -16.51 -16.09
C LYS A 453 -7.68 -15.49 -16.24
N ILE A 454 -7.39 -14.34 -16.83
CA ILE A 454 -8.41 -13.33 -17.18
C ILE A 454 -9.44 -13.93 -18.14
N ALA A 455 -8.99 -14.66 -19.16
CA ALA A 455 -9.88 -15.34 -20.11
C ALA A 455 -10.71 -16.46 -19.44
N GLU A 456 -10.10 -17.28 -18.57
CA GLU A 456 -10.79 -18.32 -17.81
C GLU A 456 -11.86 -17.75 -16.86
N ASN A 457 -11.58 -16.66 -16.15
CA ASN A 457 -12.54 -15.98 -15.29
C ASN A 457 -13.73 -15.42 -16.12
N ALA A 458 -13.50 -15.11 -17.39
CA ALA A 458 -14.54 -14.74 -18.36
C ALA A 458 -15.27 -15.94 -19.02
N GLY A 459 -14.94 -17.18 -18.64
CA GLY A 459 -15.55 -18.38 -19.17
C GLY A 459 -15.04 -18.81 -20.54
N LYS A 460 -13.84 -18.33 -20.95
CA LYS A 460 -13.18 -18.69 -22.20
C LYS A 460 -12.03 -19.67 -21.95
N ASP A 461 -11.58 -20.38 -22.99
CA ASP A 461 -10.37 -21.19 -22.92
C ASP A 461 -9.13 -20.29 -22.97
N GLY A 462 -8.42 -20.18 -21.85
CA GLY A 462 -7.25 -19.30 -21.73
C GLY A 462 -6.09 -19.67 -22.64
N ALA A 463 -5.91 -20.96 -22.94
CA ALA A 463 -4.83 -21.40 -23.84
C ALA A 463 -5.14 -21.01 -25.30
N VAL A 464 -6.38 -21.15 -25.72
CA VAL A 464 -6.83 -20.75 -27.07
C VAL A 464 -6.73 -19.23 -27.23
N ILE A 465 -7.14 -18.46 -26.23
CA ILE A 465 -7.04 -16.99 -26.28
C ILE A 465 -5.58 -16.56 -26.40
N LEU A 466 -4.67 -17.13 -25.59
CA LEU A 466 -3.23 -16.81 -25.63
C LEU A 466 -2.64 -17.08 -27.01
N GLU A 467 -2.89 -18.25 -27.58
CA GLU A 467 -2.35 -18.61 -28.91
C GLU A 467 -2.93 -17.72 -30.01
N ASN A 468 -4.19 -17.34 -29.93
CA ASN A 468 -4.79 -16.40 -30.88
C ASN A 468 -4.16 -15.01 -30.75
N ILE A 469 -3.89 -14.50 -29.53
CA ILE A 469 -3.20 -13.22 -29.34
C ILE A 469 -1.85 -13.26 -30.04
N LYS A 470 -1.00 -14.25 -29.75
CA LYS A 470 0.33 -14.40 -30.37
C LYS A 470 0.26 -14.48 -31.91
N ARG A 471 -0.72 -15.22 -32.41
CA ARG A 471 -0.94 -15.34 -33.86
C ARG A 471 -1.33 -14.01 -34.47
N TYR A 472 -2.32 -13.31 -33.92
CA TYR A 472 -2.82 -12.06 -34.46
C TYR A 472 -1.81 -10.91 -34.34
N GLN A 473 -1.04 -10.86 -33.23
CA GLN A 473 0.08 -9.93 -33.12
C GLN A 473 1.07 -10.09 -34.28
N LYS A 474 1.43 -11.33 -34.63
CA LYS A 474 2.33 -11.62 -35.72
C LYS A 474 1.70 -11.35 -37.12
N GLU A 475 0.41 -11.67 -37.29
CA GLU A 475 -0.29 -11.47 -38.57
C GLU A 475 -0.50 -9.99 -38.89
N LYS A 476 -0.78 -9.17 -37.87
CA LYS A 476 -1.06 -7.73 -38.00
C LYS A 476 0.15 -6.84 -37.76
N ASP A 477 1.28 -7.41 -37.36
CA ASP A 477 2.49 -6.68 -36.93
C ASP A 477 2.19 -5.63 -35.81
N ASP A 478 1.31 -6.00 -34.88
CA ASP A 478 0.87 -5.14 -33.80
C ASP A 478 1.10 -5.84 -32.43
N PRO A 479 2.15 -5.47 -31.68
CA PRO A 479 2.45 -6.06 -30.38
C PRO A 479 1.43 -5.69 -29.29
N ASN A 480 0.65 -4.62 -29.47
CA ASN A 480 -0.34 -4.17 -28.50
C ASN A 480 -1.69 -4.89 -28.64
N LEU A 481 -1.81 -5.78 -29.63
CA LEU A 481 -3.04 -6.53 -29.82
C LEU A 481 -3.25 -7.55 -28.71
N GLY A 482 -4.41 -7.49 -28.07
CA GLY A 482 -4.83 -8.37 -27.01
C GLY A 482 -6.28 -8.81 -27.18
N TYR A 483 -6.83 -9.45 -26.15
CA TYR A 483 -8.23 -9.88 -26.12
C TYR A 483 -8.98 -9.11 -25.03
N ASP A 484 -9.92 -8.27 -25.44
CA ASP A 484 -10.83 -7.61 -24.52
C ASP A 484 -11.96 -8.57 -24.14
N VAL A 485 -11.97 -8.98 -22.87
CA VAL A 485 -12.97 -9.94 -22.35
C VAL A 485 -14.36 -9.34 -22.16
N LEU A 486 -14.50 -7.99 -22.18
CA LEU A 486 -15.80 -7.32 -22.10
C LEU A 486 -16.51 -7.31 -23.45
N THR A 487 -15.80 -6.90 -24.50
CA THR A 487 -16.32 -6.86 -25.88
C THR A 487 -16.22 -8.21 -26.59
N GLU A 488 -15.38 -9.12 -26.07
CA GLU A 488 -15.05 -10.43 -26.64
C GLU A 488 -14.36 -10.33 -28.03
N GLU A 489 -13.59 -9.24 -28.23
CA GLU A 489 -12.89 -8.95 -29.48
C GLU A 489 -11.38 -8.89 -29.29
N TYR A 490 -10.63 -9.11 -30.41
CA TYR A 490 -9.18 -8.91 -30.46
C TYR A 490 -8.89 -7.50 -30.97
N VAL A 491 -8.42 -6.64 -30.08
CA VAL A 491 -8.23 -5.20 -30.31
C VAL A 491 -6.82 -4.76 -29.93
N ASN A 492 -6.39 -3.60 -30.42
CA ASN A 492 -5.23 -2.93 -29.85
C ASN A 492 -5.61 -2.43 -28.44
N MET A 493 -4.91 -2.94 -27.42
CA MET A 493 -5.25 -2.70 -26.02
C MET A 493 -5.06 -1.23 -25.62
N ILE A 494 -4.05 -0.55 -26.19
CA ILE A 494 -3.82 0.87 -25.93
C ILE A 494 -4.95 1.71 -26.50
N ASP A 495 -5.32 1.49 -27.77
CA ASP A 495 -6.40 2.22 -28.45
C ASP A 495 -7.77 1.96 -27.80
N ALA A 496 -7.99 0.75 -27.28
CA ALA A 496 -9.19 0.37 -26.56
C ALA A 496 -9.22 0.92 -25.11
N GLY A 497 -8.15 1.58 -24.67
CA GLY A 497 -8.00 2.08 -23.32
C GLY A 497 -7.74 0.98 -22.27
N VAL A 498 -7.48 -0.27 -22.65
CA VAL A 498 -7.14 -1.37 -21.73
C VAL A 498 -5.64 -1.33 -21.46
N ILE A 499 -5.27 -0.59 -20.44
CA ILE A 499 -3.89 -0.20 -20.11
C ILE A 499 -3.58 -0.48 -18.65
N ASP A 500 -2.34 -0.85 -18.34
CA ASP A 500 -1.85 -1.05 -16.98
C ASP A 500 -0.70 -0.07 -16.69
N PRO A 501 -0.56 0.47 -15.48
CA PRO A 501 0.63 1.22 -15.09
C PRO A 501 1.87 0.33 -15.15
N ALA A 502 2.94 0.80 -15.79
CA ALA A 502 4.17 0.03 -15.91
C ALA A 502 4.79 -0.31 -14.55
N LYS A 503 4.72 0.60 -13.59
CA LYS A 503 5.19 0.41 -12.21
C LYS A 503 4.44 -0.74 -11.50
N VAL A 504 3.12 -0.84 -11.70
CA VAL A 504 2.28 -1.91 -11.13
C VAL A 504 2.69 -3.26 -11.71
N THR A 505 2.78 -3.37 -13.04
CA THR A 505 3.12 -4.62 -13.72
C THR A 505 4.53 -5.11 -13.38
N ARG A 506 5.50 -4.18 -13.31
CA ARG A 506 6.89 -4.46 -12.90
C ARG A 506 6.96 -4.91 -11.45
N GLY A 507 6.38 -4.13 -10.53
CA GLY A 507 6.37 -4.43 -9.09
C GLY A 507 5.69 -5.77 -8.78
N ALA A 508 4.60 -6.09 -9.48
CA ALA A 508 3.94 -7.39 -9.33
C ALA A 508 4.86 -8.56 -9.70
N LEU A 509 5.64 -8.44 -10.78
CA LEU A 509 6.59 -9.48 -11.18
C LEU A 509 7.81 -9.56 -10.23
N GLU A 510 8.39 -8.43 -9.88
CA GLU A 510 9.58 -8.37 -9.00
C GLU A 510 9.29 -8.97 -7.62
N ASN A 511 8.16 -8.60 -7.01
CA ASN A 511 7.72 -9.15 -5.72
C ASN A 511 7.37 -10.63 -5.83
N ALA A 512 6.70 -11.04 -6.91
CA ALA A 512 6.38 -12.44 -7.17
C ALA A 512 7.64 -13.30 -7.29
N ALA A 513 8.63 -12.87 -8.06
CA ALA A 513 9.89 -13.57 -8.26
C ALA A 513 10.69 -13.66 -6.95
N SER A 514 10.75 -12.60 -6.16
CA SER A 514 11.43 -12.56 -4.87
C SER A 514 10.83 -13.58 -3.89
N ILE A 515 9.52 -13.56 -3.70
CA ILE A 515 8.81 -14.50 -2.81
C ILE A 515 8.95 -15.95 -3.32
N ALA A 516 8.81 -16.17 -4.63
CA ALA A 516 8.97 -17.49 -5.22
C ALA A 516 10.39 -18.04 -5.01
N ALA A 517 11.41 -17.22 -5.19
CA ALA A 517 12.81 -17.58 -4.96
C ALA A 517 13.06 -17.99 -3.50
N MET A 518 12.49 -17.28 -2.52
CA MET A 518 12.59 -17.64 -1.10
C MET A 518 11.91 -18.99 -0.81
N ILE A 519 10.71 -19.21 -1.34
CA ILE A 519 9.97 -20.46 -1.12
C ILE A 519 10.70 -21.67 -1.74
N LEU A 520 11.20 -21.53 -2.97
CA LEU A 520 11.89 -22.62 -3.68
C LEU A 520 13.22 -22.98 -3.02
N THR A 521 13.88 -22.06 -2.32
CA THR A 521 15.13 -22.30 -1.60
C THR A 521 14.92 -22.74 -0.14
N THR A 522 13.67 -22.80 0.34
CA THR A 522 13.35 -23.23 1.71
C THR A 522 13.39 -24.76 1.82
N GLU A 523 14.21 -25.28 2.75
CA GLU A 523 14.41 -26.71 2.96
C GLU A 523 13.73 -27.25 4.23
N ALA A 524 13.54 -26.40 5.24
CA ALA A 524 12.96 -26.81 6.52
C ALA A 524 11.92 -25.80 7.03
N LEU A 525 10.86 -26.32 7.65
CA LEU A 525 9.86 -25.52 8.35
C LEU A 525 9.83 -25.88 9.84
N ILE A 526 9.78 -24.87 10.69
CA ILE A 526 9.76 -25.02 12.14
C ILE A 526 8.52 -24.31 12.68
N ALA A 527 7.62 -25.06 13.30
CA ALA A 527 6.41 -24.52 13.93
C ALA A 527 6.20 -25.15 15.32
N GLU A 528 5.36 -24.54 16.13
CA GLU A 528 4.86 -25.16 17.35
C GLU A 528 4.04 -26.41 17.01
N ASP A 529 4.19 -27.48 17.82
CA ASP A 529 3.50 -28.74 17.56
C ASP A 529 1.98 -28.60 17.78
N PRO A 530 1.13 -28.80 16.77
CA PRO A 530 -0.30 -28.70 16.92
C PRO A 530 -0.93 -29.83 17.75
N GLU A 531 -0.20 -30.90 18.03
CA GLU A 531 -0.71 -32.06 18.79
C GLU A 531 -0.78 -31.81 20.31
N GLU A 532 -0.10 -30.78 20.86
CA GLU A 532 -0.16 -30.43 22.29
C GLU A 532 -1.36 -29.56 22.67
N GLU A 533 -2.11 -28.98 21.73
CA GLU A 533 -3.28 -28.16 22.04
C GLU A 533 -4.59 -28.97 22.22
N ASP A 534 -4.63 -30.24 21.76
CA ASP A 534 -5.85 -31.08 21.82
C ASP A 534 -5.94 -32.00 23.06
N ASP A 535 -4.90 -32.08 23.91
CA ASP A 535 -4.84 -32.94 25.10
C ASP A 535 -5.06 -32.22 26.44
N MET A 536 -5.87 -31.16 26.47
CA MET A 536 -6.49 -30.78 27.76
C MET A 536 -7.70 -31.65 28.00
N PRO A 537 -7.66 -32.60 28.97
CA PRO A 537 -8.82 -33.42 29.26
C PRO A 537 -9.95 -32.48 29.72
N ALA A 538 -11.04 -32.51 29.00
CA ALA A 538 -12.31 -31.90 29.44
C ALA A 538 -12.61 -32.47 30.82
N GLY A 539 -12.44 -31.64 31.86
CA GLY A 539 -12.73 -32.00 33.23
C GLY A 539 -14.13 -32.59 33.31
N GLY A 540 -14.21 -33.87 33.54
CA GLY A 540 -15.46 -34.58 33.71
C GLY A 540 -16.27 -33.95 34.85
N PRO A 541 -17.61 -33.99 34.77
CA PRO A 541 -18.45 -33.48 35.82
C PRO A 541 -18.28 -34.36 37.07
N GLY A 542 -17.57 -33.82 38.07
CA GLY A 542 -17.41 -34.41 39.38
C GLY A 542 -18.77 -34.65 40.00
N GLY A 543 -19.06 -35.92 40.21
CA GLY A 543 -20.31 -36.42 40.76
C GLY A 543 -20.70 -35.79 42.10
N MET A 544 -21.95 -35.45 42.19
CA MET A 544 -22.68 -35.21 43.39
C MET A 544 -22.63 -36.47 44.28
N GLY A 545 -22.01 -36.39 45.46
CA GLY A 545 -22.06 -37.38 46.54
C GLY A 545 -22.52 -36.67 47.80
N GLY A 546 -23.77 -36.93 48.15
CA GLY A 546 -24.45 -36.38 49.28
C GLY A 546 -24.11 -37.07 50.58
N MET A 547 -24.77 -36.63 51.63
CA MET A 547 -24.98 -37.05 53.02
C MET A 547 -24.30 -36.05 53.98
N GLY A 548 -24.99 -35.35 54.81
CA GLY A 548 -26.09 -35.75 55.66
C GLY A 548 -25.63 -35.66 57.07
N GLY A 549 -26.31 -34.86 57.87
CA GLY A 549 -26.35 -35.14 59.27
C GLY A 549 -25.74 -34.14 60.25
N GLY A 550 -26.58 -33.45 61.01
CA GLY A 550 -26.33 -33.22 62.39
C GLY A 550 -26.22 -31.78 62.87
N MET A 551 -27.31 -31.11 63.12
CA MET A 551 -27.40 -30.23 64.31
C MET A 551 -27.34 -31.05 65.57
N PRO A 552 -26.83 -30.57 66.78
CA PRO A 552 -27.64 -29.68 67.59
C PRO A 552 -26.86 -28.60 68.39
N GLY A 553 -27.39 -27.44 68.56
CA GLY A 553 -27.91 -26.88 69.73
C GLY A 553 -27.02 -26.18 70.76
N MET A 554 -27.48 -24.99 71.14
CA MET A 554 -27.29 -24.29 72.48
C MET A 554 -25.95 -23.63 72.73
N MET A 555 -25.86 -22.41 72.84
CA MET A 555 -26.41 -21.36 73.72
C MET A 555 -26.05 -19.98 73.20
#